data_28df216ebdc6dcbb40fb4376f26383af
#
_entry.id   28df216ebdc6dcbb40fb4376f26383af
#
_cell.length_a   1.000
_cell.length_b   1.000
_cell.length_c   1.000
_cell.angle_alpha   90.00
_cell.angle_beta   90.00
_cell.angle_gamma   90.00
#
_symmetry.space_group_name_H-M   'P 1'
#
loop_
_entity.id
_entity.type
_entity.pdbx_description
1 polymer ?
#
loop_
_entity_poly.entity_id
_entity_poly.type
_entity_poly.pdbx_seq_one_letter_code
_entity_poly.pdbx_strand_id
1 'polypeptide(L)'
;MKALQCVELAGPEKLIFTEVDDPKPGNGEVLVEIKAASVNFPDVLMIQGLYQFQPPMPFIPGAECSGVIAEIGEGVDSCSIGDHVFVMAGNGCFAEKLVVEAARVSLIPKEMDFPVAAALPMTYGTSLYALKQRANLQPGETLLVLSLIHI
;
A
#
# COMPACT_ATOMS: atom_id res chain seq x y z
N MET A 1 -8.32 -15.29 -6.90
CA MET A 1 -8.56 -13.85 -6.89
C MET A 1 -8.02 -13.18 -8.13
N LYS A 2 -8.60 -12.05 -8.52
CA LYS A 2 -8.08 -11.24 -9.63
C LYS A 2 -6.94 -10.35 -9.15
N ALA A 3 -5.91 -10.20 -10.00
CA ALA A 3 -4.76 -9.37 -9.71
C ALA A 3 -4.19 -8.74 -11.00
N LEU A 4 -3.54 -7.60 -10.85
CA LEU A 4 -2.70 -7.00 -11.89
C LEU A 4 -1.25 -7.44 -11.65
N GLN A 5 -0.68 -8.22 -12.57
CA GLN A 5 0.62 -8.86 -12.36
C GLN A 5 1.68 -8.28 -13.31
N CYS A 6 2.85 -7.99 -12.76
CA CYS A 6 4.06 -7.67 -13.52
C CYS A 6 4.81 -8.96 -13.81
N VAL A 7 4.86 -9.34 -15.08
CA VAL A 7 5.56 -10.54 -15.58
C VAL A 7 6.81 -10.21 -16.38
N GLU A 8 6.98 -8.92 -16.71
CA GLU A 8 8.09 -8.38 -17.48
C GLU A 8 8.36 -6.95 -16.98
N LEU A 9 9.63 -6.58 -16.81
CA LEU A 9 10.00 -5.21 -16.41
C LEU A 9 9.89 -4.28 -17.61
N ALA A 10 8.78 -3.52 -17.64
CA ALA A 10 8.45 -2.61 -18.74
C ALA A 10 7.42 -1.56 -18.27
N GLY A 11 6.77 -0.87 -19.21
CA GLY A 11 5.70 0.06 -18.88
C GLY A 11 4.39 -0.61 -18.46
N PRO A 12 3.39 0.18 -18.02
CA PRO A 12 2.13 -0.33 -17.51
C PRO A 12 1.32 -1.14 -18.55
N GLU A 13 1.58 -0.93 -19.83
CA GLU A 13 0.95 -1.69 -20.94
C GLU A 13 1.34 -3.17 -20.96
N LYS A 14 2.36 -3.56 -20.20
CA LYS A 14 2.82 -4.96 -20.06
C LYS A 14 2.29 -5.66 -18.81
N LEU A 15 1.57 -4.95 -17.97
CA LEU A 15 0.89 -5.56 -16.84
C LEU A 15 -0.25 -6.46 -17.33
N ILE A 16 -0.38 -7.63 -16.69
CA ILE A 16 -1.38 -8.62 -17.05
C ILE A 16 -2.45 -8.67 -15.97
N PHE A 17 -3.71 -8.46 -16.36
CA PHE A 17 -4.84 -8.74 -15.50
C PHE A 17 -5.15 -10.24 -15.56
N THR A 18 -4.96 -10.93 -14.44
CA THR A 18 -5.05 -12.40 -14.38
C THR A 18 -5.69 -12.88 -13.09
N GLU A 19 -6.03 -14.17 -13.06
CA GLU A 19 -6.44 -14.86 -11.85
C GLU A 19 -5.23 -15.58 -11.23
N VAL A 20 -5.09 -15.41 -9.92
CA VAL A 20 -4.08 -16.09 -9.09
C VAL A 20 -4.78 -16.76 -7.91
N ASP A 21 -4.10 -17.70 -7.25
CA ASP A 21 -4.63 -18.35 -6.06
C ASP A 21 -4.88 -17.32 -4.93
N ASP A 22 -5.92 -17.57 -4.16
CA ASP A 22 -6.21 -16.76 -2.96
C ASP A 22 -5.12 -17.02 -1.92
N PRO A 23 -4.45 -15.98 -1.41
CA PRO A 23 -3.46 -16.13 -0.37
C PRO A 23 -4.14 -16.44 0.98
N LYS A 24 -3.40 -17.11 1.89
CA LYS A 24 -3.85 -17.41 3.24
C LYS A 24 -2.88 -16.83 4.26
N PRO A 25 -3.39 -16.18 5.33
CA PRO A 25 -2.52 -15.61 6.34
C PRO A 25 -1.85 -16.70 7.18
N GLY A 26 -0.54 -16.57 7.38
CA GLY A 26 0.25 -17.35 8.30
C GLY A 26 0.30 -16.73 9.70
N ASN A 27 1.26 -17.20 10.52
CA ASN A 27 1.49 -16.67 11.87
C ASN A 27 1.91 -15.18 11.81
N GLY A 28 1.24 -14.33 12.58
CA GLY A 28 1.49 -12.89 12.62
C GLY A 28 0.95 -12.09 11.43
N GLU A 29 0.24 -12.74 10.50
CA GLU A 29 -0.29 -12.11 9.29
C GLU A 29 -1.82 -12.00 9.31
N VAL A 30 -2.33 -11.12 8.47
CA VAL A 30 -3.76 -10.94 8.23
C VAL A 30 -4.07 -10.96 6.74
N LEU A 31 -5.26 -11.41 6.38
CA LEU A 31 -5.83 -11.28 5.04
C LEU A 31 -6.70 -10.03 4.99
N VAL A 32 -6.39 -9.13 4.09
CA VAL A 32 -7.19 -7.93 3.81
C VAL A 32 -7.94 -8.11 2.49
N GLU A 33 -9.26 -7.96 2.52
CA GLU A 33 -10.07 -7.79 1.32
C GLU A 33 -9.97 -6.33 0.88
N ILE A 34 -9.27 -6.08 -0.24
CA ILE A 34 -8.96 -4.73 -0.72
C ILE A 34 -10.23 -4.08 -1.29
N LYS A 35 -10.50 -2.86 -0.88
CA LYS A 35 -11.60 -2.02 -1.39
C LYS A 35 -11.11 -0.85 -2.24
N ALA A 36 -9.90 -0.37 -1.99
CA ALA A 36 -9.23 0.63 -2.79
C ALA A 36 -7.71 0.48 -2.68
N ALA A 37 -7.00 0.79 -3.77
CA ALA A 37 -5.55 0.91 -3.78
C ALA A 37 -5.16 2.18 -4.51
N SER A 38 -4.11 2.86 -4.05
CA SER A 38 -3.61 4.06 -4.73
C SER A 38 -2.42 3.72 -5.64
N VAL A 39 -2.28 4.48 -6.73
CA VAL A 39 -1.15 4.37 -7.65
C VAL A 39 -0.16 5.48 -7.31
N ASN A 40 1.08 5.11 -7.07
CA ASN A 40 2.16 6.02 -6.70
C ASN A 40 3.32 5.95 -7.69
N PHE A 41 4.16 6.99 -7.71
CA PHE A 41 5.33 7.03 -8.58
C PHE A 41 6.30 5.86 -8.36
N PRO A 42 6.55 5.38 -7.12
CA PRO A 42 7.33 4.17 -6.89
C PRO A 42 6.78 2.93 -7.58
N ASP A 43 5.46 2.77 -7.71
CA ASP A 43 4.86 1.62 -8.40
C ASP A 43 5.25 1.61 -9.88
N VAL A 44 5.24 2.80 -10.52
CA VAL A 44 5.66 2.97 -11.92
C VAL A 44 7.13 2.65 -12.10
N LEU A 45 7.99 3.10 -11.21
CA LEU A 45 9.42 2.79 -11.24
C LEU A 45 9.68 1.30 -10.99
N MET A 46 8.93 0.68 -10.09
CA MET A 46 9.09 -0.74 -9.74
C MET A 46 8.80 -1.66 -10.93
N ILE A 47 7.71 -1.42 -11.66
CA ILE A 47 7.35 -2.23 -12.83
C ILE A 47 8.34 -2.03 -13.99
N GLN A 48 9.09 -0.92 -14.02
CA GLN A 48 10.14 -0.64 -15.00
C GLN A 48 11.52 -1.13 -14.56
N GLY A 49 11.66 -1.68 -13.35
CA GLY A 49 12.95 -2.09 -12.79
C GLY A 49 13.86 -0.92 -12.41
N LEU A 50 13.32 0.27 -12.22
CA LEU A 50 14.04 1.50 -11.90
C LEU A 50 13.97 1.88 -10.42
N TYR A 51 13.21 1.13 -9.62
CA TYR A 51 13.10 1.38 -8.19
C TYR A 51 14.21 0.64 -7.42
N GLN A 52 14.64 1.22 -6.30
CA GLN A 52 15.72 0.67 -5.46
C GLN A 52 15.40 -0.71 -4.84
N PHE A 53 14.13 -1.03 -4.71
CA PHE A 53 13.65 -2.34 -4.26
C PHE A 53 12.90 -3.00 -5.42
N GLN A 54 13.28 -4.25 -5.72
CA GLN A 54 12.67 -5.04 -6.79
C GLN A 54 12.16 -6.37 -6.23
N PRO A 55 10.83 -6.60 -6.20
CA PRO A 55 10.29 -7.90 -5.85
C PRO A 55 10.71 -8.99 -6.83
N PRO A 56 10.79 -10.27 -6.40
CA PRO A 56 11.01 -11.37 -7.34
C PRO A 56 9.85 -11.46 -8.34
N MET A 57 10.18 -11.72 -9.60
CA MET A 57 9.22 -11.87 -10.69
C MET A 57 8.58 -13.26 -10.71
N PRO A 58 7.29 -13.41 -11.05
CA PRO A 58 6.31 -12.35 -11.27
C PRO A 58 5.81 -11.76 -9.93
N PHE A 59 5.42 -10.49 -9.91
CA PHE A 59 4.89 -9.85 -8.71
C PHE A 59 3.64 -9.01 -9.00
N ILE A 60 2.88 -8.71 -7.95
CA ILE A 60 1.73 -7.81 -7.99
C ILE A 60 2.20 -6.44 -7.50
N PRO A 61 2.11 -5.36 -8.30
CA PRO A 61 2.46 -4.02 -7.85
C PRO A 61 1.43 -3.45 -6.86
N GLY A 62 1.64 -2.18 -6.47
CA GLY A 62 0.77 -1.44 -5.55
C GLY A 62 1.32 -1.43 -4.13
N ALA A 63 1.80 -0.27 -3.69
CA ALA A 63 2.49 -0.12 -2.41
C ALA A 63 1.53 0.05 -1.23
N GLU A 64 0.34 0.60 -1.46
CA GLU A 64 -0.64 0.90 -0.41
C GLU A 64 -2.07 0.62 -0.84
N CYS A 65 -2.90 0.26 0.13
CA CYS A 65 -4.31 0.01 -0.07
C CYS A 65 -5.12 0.26 1.21
N SER A 66 -6.43 0.16 1.08
CA SER A 66 -7.37 0.08 2.18
C SER A 66 -8.39 -1.02 1.95
N GLY A 67 -8.96 -1.54 3.01
CA GLY A 67 -9.91 -2.63 2.91
C GLY A 67 -10.42 -3.09 4.27
N VAL A 68 -10.87 -4.32 4.29
CA VAL A 68 -11.46 -4.96 5.49
C VAL A 68 -10.66 -6.21 5.83
N ILE A 69 -10.37 -6.41 7.11
CA ILE A 69 -9.76 -7.66 7.60
C ILE A 69 -10.75 -8.82 7.37
N ALA A 70 -10.37 -9.77 6.54
CA ALA A 70 -11.19 -10.94 6.20
C ALA A 70 -10.80 -12.20 6.98
N GLU A 71 -9.50 -12.39 7.23
CA GLU A 71 -8.97 -13.51 8.00
C GLU A 71 -7.79 -13.06 8.85
N ILE A 72 -7.55 -13.76 9.95
CA ILE A 72 -6.46 -13.47 10.90
C ILE A 72 -5.67 -14.75 11.13
N GLY A 73 -4.36 -14.66 10.98
CA GLY A 73 -3.43 -15.73 11.30
C GLY A 73 -3.18 -15.87 12.80
N GLU A 74 -2.50 -16.94 13.17
CA GLU A 74 -2.16 -17.21 14.57
C GLU A 74 -1.26 -16.09 15.15
N GLY A 75 -1.47 -15.74 16.41
CA GLY A 75 -0.65 -14.77 17.15
C GLY A 75 -0.96 -13.30 16.87
N VAL A 76 -2.02 -12.99 16.11
CA VAL A 76 -2.47 -11.62 15.89
C VAL A 76 -3.59 -11.26 16.84
N ASP A 77 -3.38 -10.23 17.66
CA ASP A 77 -4.34 -9.68 18.64
C ASP A 77 -4.59 -8.16 18.45
N SER A 78 -3.90 -7.53 17.50
CA SER A 78 -3.96 -6.08 17.26
C SER A 78 -5.15 -5.62 16.43
N CYS A 79 -5.88 -6.53 15.79
CA CYS A 79 -7.05 -6.24 14.96
C CYS A 79 -8.03 -7.42 14.97
N SER A 80 -9.24 -7.18 14.44
CA SER A 80 -10.33 -8.15 14.38
C SER A 80 -10.88 -8.29 12.96
N ILE A 81 -11.48 -9.46 12.66
CA ILE A 81 -12.21 -9.65 11.39
C ILE A 81 -13.33 -8.61 11.30
N GLY A 82 -13.43 -7.96 10.14
CA GLY A 82 -14.38 -6.87 9.88
C GLY A 82 -13.85 -5.48 10.21
N ASP A 83 -12.65 -5.34 10.74
CA ASP A 83 -12.03 -4.03 10.94
C ASP A 83 -11.68 -3.38 9.59
N HIS A 84 -11.96 -2.07 9.50
CA HIS A 84 -11.54 -1.24 8.38
C HIS A 84 -10.10 -0.78 8.59
N VAL A 85 -9.30 -0.91 7.54
CA VAL A 85 -7.85 -0.66 7.65
C VAL A 85 -7.30 0.04 6.42
N PHE A 86 -6.19 0.76 6.61
CA PHE A 86 -5.24 0.98 5.54
C PHE A 86 -3.97 0.16 5.76
N VAL A 87 -3.26 -0.11 4.68
CA VAL A 87 -2.06 -0.95 4.65
C VAL A 87 -0.94 -0.27 3.89
N MET A 88 0.28 -0.35 4.41
CA MET A 88 1.51 0.04 3.73
C MET A 88 2.32 -1.23 3.45
N ALA A 89 2.06 -1.88 2.32
CA ALA A 89 2.63 -3.18 1.98
C ALA A 89 3.97 -3.11 1.26
N GLY A 90 4.16 -2.07 0.44
CA GLY A 90 5.31 -1.93 -0.44
C GLY A 90 5.08 -2.53 -1.84
N ASN A 91 4.31 -3.61 -1.95
CA ASN A 91 3.80 -4.22 -3.19
C ASN A 91 2.63 -5.14 -2.83
N GLY A 92 1.91 -5.64 -3.85
CA GLY A 92 0.82 -6.61 -3.68
C GLY A 92 -0.59 -6.02 -3.66
N CYS A 93 -0.75 -4.69 -3.62
CA CYS A 93 -2.05 -4.07 -3.41
C CYS A 93 -2.93 -4.00 -4.67
N PHE A 94 -2.42 -4.27 -5.87
CA PHE A 94 -3.25 -4.30 -7.09
C PHE A 94 -3.88 -5.67 -7.32
N ALA A 95 -4.59 -6.14 -6.31
CA ALA A 95 -5.32 -7.40 -6.27
C ALA A 95 -6.61 -7.26 -5.45
N GLU A 96 -7.47 -8.27 -5.47
CA GLU A 96 -8.68 -8.30 -4.64
C GLU A 96 -8.38 -8.57 -3.17
N LYS A 97 -7.29 -9.29 -2.87
CA LYS A 97 -6.90 -9.67 -1.51
C LYS A 97 -5.39 -9.55 -1.33
N LEU A 98 -4.97 -9.26 -0.12
CA LEU A 98 -3.57 -9.15 0.28
C LEU A 98 -3.35 -9.83 1.63
N VAL A 99 -2.33 -10.68 1.72
CA VAL A 99 -1.78 -11.14 3.00
C VAL A 99 -0.61 -10.24 3.38
N VAL A 100 -0.59 -9.77 4.61
CA VAL A 100 0.43 -8.86 5.11
C VAL A 100 0.64 -9.05 6.62
N GLU A 101 1.85 -8.76 7.10
CA GLU A 101 2.12 -8.70 8.53
C GLU A 101 1.16 -7.74 9.24
N ALA A 102 0.57 -8.15 10.36
CA ALA A 102 -0.37 -7.32 11.12
C ALA A 102 0.23 -5.97 11.57
N ALA A 103 1.56 -5.90 11.74
CA ALA A 103 2.28 -4.65 12.07
C ALA A 103 2.24 -3.59 10.95
N ARG A 104 1.91 -3.97 9.71
CA ARG A 104 1.77 -3.05 8.57
C ARG A 104 0.36 -2.55 8.35
N VAL A 105 -0.55 -2.95 9.21
CA VAL A 105 -1.96 -2.60 9.16
C VAL A 105 -2.26 -1.51 10.18
N SER A 106 -3.06 -0.52 9.80
CA SER A 106 -3.55 0.52 10.70
C SER A 106 -5.07 0.61 10.62
N LEU A 107 -5.72 0.61 11.78
CA LEU A 107 -7.16 0.77 11.88
C LEU A 107 -7.60 2.16 11.41
N ILE A 108 -8.73 2.23 10.71
CA ILE A 108 -9.37 3.48 10.31
C ILE A 108 -10.80 3.55 10.83
N PRO A 109 -11.36 4.76 11.04
CA PRO A 109 -12.76 4.91 11.37
C PRO A 109 -13.65 4.25 10.30
N LYS A 110 -14.75 3.60 10.74
CA LYS A 110 -15.67 2.91 9.81
C LYS A 110 -16.34 3.85 8.81
N GLU A 111 -16.42 5.13 9.15
CA GLU A 111 -17.01 6.19 8.33
C GLU A 111 -16.03 6.76 7.29
N MET A 112 -14.75 6.39 7.37
CA MET A 112 -13.75 6.85 6.41
C MET A 112 -13.88 6.09 5.09
N ASP A 113 -13.95 6.82 3.99
CA ASP A 113 -13.98 6.22 2.65
C ASP A 113 -12.68 5.48 2.35
N PHE A 114 -12.79 4.28 1.80
CA PHE A 114 -11.63 3.46 1.44
C PHE A 114 -10.69 4.15 0.43
N PRO A 115 -11.18 4.82 -0.64
CA PRO A 115 -10.29 5.59 -1.52
C PRO A 115 -9.47 6.66 -0.79
N VAL A 116 -10.08 7.38 0.16
CA VAL A 116 -9.38 8.37 0.99
C VAL A 116 -8.34 7.69 1.87
N ALA A 117 -8.71 6.61 2.55
CA ALA A 117 -7.80 5.86 3.41
C ALA A 117 -6.61 5.26 2.64
N ALA A 118 -6.84 4.74 1.41
CA ALA A 118 -5.80 4.16 0.58
C ALA A 118 -4.71 5.16 0.15
N ALA A 119 -5.05 6.45 0.03
CA ALA A 119 -4.11 7.49 -0.43
C ALA A 119 -3.33 8.18 0.71
N LEU A 120 -3.62 7.85 1.98
CA LEU A 120 -3.00 8.51 3.13
C LEU A 120 -1.55 8.09 3.41
N PRO A 121 -1.20 6.78 3.42
CA PRO A 121 0.10 6.35 3.95
C PRO A 121 1.28 6.94 3.18
N MET A 122 1.31 6.78 1.88
CA MET A 122 2.45 7.18 1.05
C MET A 122 2.58 8.70 0.98
N THR A 123 1.51 9.41 0.65
CA THR A 123 1.58 10.85 0.37
C THR A 123 1.58 11.69 1.64
N TYR A 124 0.60 11.52 2.51
CA TYR A 124 0.49 12.29 3.75
C TYR A 124 1.50 11.83 4.81
N GLY A 125 1.72 10.51 4.92
CA GLY A 125 2.72 9.94 5.82
C GLY A 125 4.12 10.44 5.50
N THR A 126 4.51 10.42 4.22
CA THR A 126 5.81 10.94 3.77
C THR A 126 5.95 12.44 4.05
N SER A 127 4.91 13.23 3.75
CA SER A 127 4.91 14.67 4.02
C SER A 127 5.01 14.96 5.52
N LEU A 128 4.24 14.27 6.34
CA LEU A 128 4.28 14.41 7.80
C LEU A 128 5.66 14.06 8.36
N TYR A 129 6.24 12.94 7.90
CA TYR A 129 7.58 12.52 8.29
C TYR A 129 8.63 13.58 7.92
N ALA A 130 8.57 14.11 6.70
CA ALA A 130 9.49 15.15 6.23
C ALA A 130 9.41 16.40 7.10
N LEU A 131 8.21 16.90 7.36
CA LEU A 131 8.01 18.16 8.09
C LEU A 131 8.27 18.02 9.60
N LYS A 132 7.77 16.94 10.21
CA LYS A 132 7.84 16.77 11.67
C LYS A 132 9.14 16.14 12.13
N GLN A 133 9.58 15.05 11.48
CA GLN A 133 10.70 14.27 11.99
C GLN A 133 12.03 14.65 11.34
N ARG A 134 12.03 15.04 10.06
CA ARG A 134 13.27 15.38 9.36
C ARG A 134 13.58 16.87 9.43
N ALA A 135 12.63 17.72 9.08
CA ALA A 135 12.81 19.18 9.12
C ALA A 135 12.63 19.78 10.53
N ASN A 136 11.89 19.09 11.41
CA ASN A 136 11.52 19.61 12.74
C ASN A 136 10.92 21.03 12.66
N LEU A 137 10.03 21.24 11.68
CA LEU A 137 9.43 22.55 11.39
C LEU A 137 8.75 23.14 12.60
N GLN A 138 9.13 24.39 12.95
CA GLN A 138 8.65 25.11 14.12
C GLN A 138 7.63 26.17 13.74
N PRO A 139 6.74 26.59 14.69
CA PRO A 139 5.85 27.72 14.47
C PRO A 139 6.62 28.99 14.10
N GLY A 140 6.16 29.69 13.06
CA GLY A 140 6.77 30.94 12.58
C GLY A 140 7.85 30.75 11.51
N GLU A 141 8.28 29.51 11.21
CA GLU A 141 9.18 29.24 10.09
C GLU A 141 8.46 29.30 8.74
N THR A 142 9.19 29.63 7.70
CA THR A 142 8.68 29.65 6.32
C THR A 142 9.02 28.34 5.60
N LEU A 143 7.99 27.67 5.10
CA LEU A 143 8.13 26.46 4.30
C LEU A 143 8.03 26.80 2.81
N LEU A 144 9.07 26.44 2.03
CA LEU A 144 9.00 26.45 0.58
C LEU A 144 8.68 25.04 0.06
N VAL A 145 7.58 24.91 -0.66
CA VAL A 145 7.18 23.65 -1.31
C VAL A 145 7.44 23.76 -2.80
N LEU A 146 8.40 22.98 -3.29
CA LEU A 146 8.69 22.84 -4.72
C LEU A 146 7.85 21.69 -5.27
N SER A 147 6.92 22.01 -6.17
CA SER A 147 6.04 21.01 -6.79
C SER A 147 6.83 19.99 -7.61
N LEU A 148 6.57 18.70 -7.40
CA LEU A 148 7.11 17.63 -8.26
C LEU A 148 6.38 17.54 -9.61
N ILE A 149 5.16 18.08 -9.70
CA ILE A 149 4.29 17.97 -10.87
C ILE A 149 4.50 19.12 -11.86
N HIS A 150 5.06 20.25 -11.41
CA HIS A 150 5.26 21.47 -12.21
C HIS A 150 6.73 21.81 -12.46
N ILE A 151 7.63 20.90 -12.21
CA ILE A 151 9.08 21.10 -12.43
C ILE A 151 9.44 20.85 -13.91
#